data_5205e8ce4a678be798b73ac209bda7f2
#
_entry.id   5205e8ce4a678be798b73ac209bda7f2
#
_cell.length_a   1.000
_cell.length_b   1.000
_cell.length_c   1.000
_cell.angle_alpha   90.00
_cell.angle_beta   90.00
_cell.angle_gamma   90.00
#
_symmetry.space_group_name_H-M   'P 1'
#
loop_
_entity.id
_entity.type
_entity.pdbx_description
1 polymer ?
#
loop_
_entity_poly.entity_id
_entity_poly.type
_entity_poly.pdbx_seq_one_letter_code
_entity_poly.pdbx_strand_id
1 'polypeptide(L)'
;MSSHALGLRGPADPALLERLAALRTELELPSAFPTPVLAEEEAAAHGVHVGLAGSPDHADRTALPFVTVDPAGSTDLDQALLLTPSDDDGILVRYAIADVPAFVAPGGAVDAEARRRGQTVYLPDGRVPLHPEVLSEDAASLLPDRERPAFVWTFLLDAAGAVVETGLERARVRSRAQLTYGQVQAFLDAQPGAQAPTTPRPGVTDADRAAAEGWPAEVRDSLALLPEVGRRRAAQEAARGGASLNLPDQEVRVTEDGAHELVHRAPLPAEEHNAQLSLLTGMAAAELMLAAGVGILRTMPAPDTDAVAAFRERTRALGVPWDEGQDYGAYLRSLDPADARHLAVLHAATGLFRGAGYTAFDAQAEDPALRTPPDEPAQAALAAPYAHATAPLRRLVDRFVLALCHAHAIGAPAPAWVRSALPALPALMADSSRRASAASRTAADLVEAAALESRVGAELEGIAVREAKDGTEVWLLDPAVSLRVPGSVPAGTRVRVRIEGVDRASGAITAAGVDWSHSSR
;
A
#
# COMPACT_ATOMS: atom_id res chain seq x y z
N MET A 1 -3.70 -0.39 0.92
CA MET A 1 -3.28 0.31 -0.31
C MET A 1 -1.81 0.63 -0.15
N SER A 2 -0.94 -0.02 -0.93
CA SER A 2 0.48 0.33 -1.01
C SER A 2 0.56 1.66 -1.76
N SER A 3 1.03 2.71 -1.09
CA SER A 3 1.49 3.90 -1.81
C SER A 3 2.82 3.51 -2.47
N HIS A 4 2.74 3.04 -3.70
CA HIS A 4 3.96 2.94 -4.50
C HIS A 4 4.45 4.37 -4.75
N ALA A 5 5.64 4.68 -4.24
CA ALA A 5 6.26 5.97 -4.52
C ALA A 5 6.58 6.05 -6.00
N LEU A 6 6.36 7.21 -6.58
CA LEU A 6 6.92 7.59 -7.88
C LEU A 6 8.42 7.32 -7.85
N GLY A 7 8.89 6.23 -8.44
CA GLY A 7 10.31 5.89 -8.51
C GLY A 7 10.94 6.50 -9.75
N LEU A 8 12.03 7.23 -9.59
CA LEU A 8 12.85 7.68 -10.72
C LEU A 8 13.67 6.50 -11.26
N ARG A 9 13.41 6.08 -12.50
CA ARG A 9 14.20 5.06 -13.19
C ARG A 9 15.10 5.74 -14.23
N GLY A 10 16.37 5.92 -13.89
CA GLY A 10 17.39 6.52 -14.74
C GLY A 10 18.17 7.65 -14.05
N PRO A 11 19.11 8.32 -14.74
CA PRO A 11 19.86 9.44 -14.17
C PRO A 11 18.90 10.62 -13.91
N ALA A 12 18.71 10.93 -12.62
CA ALA A 12 17.84 12.02 -12.21
C ALA A 12 18.46 13.39 -12.51
N ASP A 13 17.61 14.32 -12.88
CA ASP A 13 17.98 15.74 -13.04
C ASP A 13 18.49 16.33 -11.72
N PRO A 14 19.69 16.92 -11.67
CA PRO A 14 20.24 17.52 -10.46
C PRO A 14 19.31 18.54 -9.78
N ALA A 15 18.58 19.36 -10.56
CA ALA A 15 17.66 20.35 -10.02
C ALA A 15 16.45 19.71 -9.32
N LEU A 16 15.92 18.61 -9.85
CA LEU A 16 14.86 17.83 -9.19
C LEU A 16 15.36 17.21 -7.90
N LEU A 17 16.57 16.63 -7.88
CA LEU A 17 17.18 16.05 -6.68
C LEU A 17 17.39 17.12 -5.58
N GLU A 18 17.89 18.29 -5.94
CA GLU A 18 18.07 19.42 -5.01
C GLU A 18 16.72 19.86 -4.42
N ARG A 19 15.68 19.92 -5.22
CA ARG A 19 14.34 20.31 -4.76
C ARG A 19 13.73 19.23 -3.86
N LEU A 20 13.90 17.94 -4.16
CA LEU A 20 13.46 16.84 -3.30
C LEU A 20 14.22 16.82 -1.96
N ALA A 21 15.51 17.20 -1.96
CA ALA A 21 16.29 17.38 -0.72
C ALA A 21 15.76 18.55 0.12
N ALA A 22 15.42 19.68 -0.52
CA ALA A 22 14.80 20.81 0.15
C ALA A 22 13.43 20.44 0.74
N LEU A 23 12.61 19.67 0.02
CA LEU A 23 11.31 19.18 0.49
C LEU A 23 11.45 18.35 1.78
N ARG A 24 12.49 17.50 1.89
CA ARG A 24 12.76 16.78 3.13
C ARG A 24 12.96 17.71 4.33
N THR A 25 13.68 18.79 4.11
CA THR A 25 13.95 19.81 5.13
C THR A 25 12.69 20.58 5.50
N GLU A 26 11.90 21.01 4.52
CA GLU A 26 10.64 21.74 4.71
C GLU A 26 9.61 20.92 5.51
N LEU A 27 9.56 19.61 5.30
CA LEU A 27 8.65 18.68 5.99
C LEU A 27 9.24 18.08 7.27
N GLU A 28 10.42 18.58 7.69
CA GLU A 28 11.13 18.08 8.89
C GLU A 28 11.31 16.55 8.87
N LEU A 29 11.54 15.97 7.69
CA LEU A 29 11.82 14.55 7.57
C LEU A 29 13.26 14.27 8.00
N PRO A 30 13.48 13.36 8.95
CA PRO A 30 14.82 13.13 9.48
C PRO A 30 15.72 12.44 8.45
N SER A 31 16.86 13.05 8.14
CA SER A 31 17.83 12.57 7.15
C SER A 31 18.75 11.45 7.65
N ALA A 32 18.90 11.33 8.97
CA ALA A 32 19.78 10.36 9.60
C ALA A 32 19.19 9.83 10.91
N PHE A 33 19.76 8.75 11.42
CA PHE A 33 19.44 8.23 12.74
C PHE A 33 20.46 8.73 13.76
N PRO A 34 20.02 9.07 15.00
CA PRO A 34 20.92 9.40 16.09
C PRO A 34 21.85 8.23 16.44
N THR A 35 23.11 8.53 16.86
CA THR A 35 24.09 7.52 17.24
C THR A 35 23.58 6.51 18.28
N PRO A 36 22.84 6.91 19.34
CA PRO A 36 22.28 5.94 20.30
C PRO A 36 21.31 4.95 19.67
N VAL A 37 20.55 5.35 18.64
CA VAL A 37 19.62 4.49 17.90
C VAL A 37 20.38 3.42 17.13
N LEU A 38 21.42 3.83 16.39
CA LEU A 38 22.26 2.91 15.62
C LEU A 38 22.97 1.90 16.53
N ALA A 39 23.50 2.35 17.67
CA ALA A 39 24.19 1.47 18.61
C ALA A 39 23.24 0.46 19.28
N GLU A 40 22.03 0.88 19.66
CA GLU A 40 21.03 -0.01 20.25
C GLU A 40 20.60 -1.08 19.24
N GLU A 41 20.43 -0.70 17.97
CA GLU A 41 19.95 -1.59 16.94
C GLU A 41 21.00 -2.62 16.48
N GLU A 42 22.27 -2.22 16.36
CA GLU A 42 23.38 -3.15 16.11
C GLU A 42 23.49 -4.20 17.22
N ALA A 43 23.35 -3.76 18.49
CA ALA A 43 23.36 -4.67 19.64
C ALA A 43 22.16 -5.62 19.62
N ALA A 44 20.96 -5.13 19.31
CA ALA A 44 19.74 -5.91 19.22
C ALA A 44 19.80 -6.92 18.06
N ALA A 45 20.24 -6.52 16.88
CA ALA A 45 20.43 -7.39 15.73
C ALA A 45 21.35 -8.56 16.05
N HIS A 46 22.50 -8.28 16.65
CA HIS A 46 23.44 -9.33 17.09
C HIS A 46 22.83 -10.25 18.16
N GLY A 47 22.20 -9.69 19.18
CA GLY A 47 21.62 -10.43 20.31
C GLY A 47 20.49 -11.37 19.89
N VAL A 48 19.59 -10.90 19.02
CA VAL A 48 18.48 -11.71 18.50
C VAL A 48 18.99 -12.86 17.67
N HIS A 49 19.93 -12.64 16.75
CA HIS A 49 20.49 -13.72 15.93
C HIS A 49 21.19 -14.80 16.76
N VAL A 50 21.91 -14.44 17.81
CA VAL A 50 22.55 -15.39 18.70
C VAL A 50 21.52 -16.18 19.53
N GLY A 51 20.48 -15.51 20.03
CA GLY A 51 19.45 -16.11 20.89
C GLY A 51 18.36 -16.89 20.15
N LEU A 52 18.13 -16.61 18.87
CA LEU A 52 16.98 -17.12 18.12
C LEU A 52 16.95 -18.64 18.02
N ALA A 53 18.09 -19.29 17.81
CA ALA A 53 18.20 -20.73 17.61
C ALA A 53 17.75 -21.59 18.82
N GLY A 54 17.71 -21.03 20.00
CA GLY A 54 17.28 -21.72 21.23
C GLY A 54 16.11 -21.04 21.94
N SER A 55 15.48 -20.07 21.31
CA SER A 55 14.41 -19.29 21.92
C SER A 55 13.17 -20.18 22.16
N PRO A 56 12.71 -20.32 23.41
CA PRO A 56 11.47 -21.04 23.70
C PRO A 56 10.22 -20.30 23.20
N ASP A 57 10.35 -19.01 22.90
CA ASP A 57 9.25 -18.14 22.48
C ASP A 57 8.97 -18.23 20.96
N HIS A 58 9.85 -18.93 20.20
CA HIS A 58 9.74 -19.03 18.75
C HIS A 58 9.71 -20.50 18.32
N ALA A 59 8.58 -20.94 17.78
CA ALA A 59 8.46 -22.27 17.17
C ALA A 59 9.41 -22.41 15.96
N ASP A 60 9.95 -23.60 15.72
CA ASP A 60 10.76 -23.84 14.53
C ASP A 60 9.87 -24.10 13.31
N ARG A 61 9.89 -23.18 12.36
CA ARG A 61 9.21 -23.26 11.06
C ARG A 61 10.19 -23.10 9.89
N THR A 62 11.49 -23.27 10.14
CA THR A 62 12.54 -23.09 9.13
C THR A 62 12.48 -24.10 8.00
N ALA A 63 11.82 -25.25 8.21
CA ALA A 63 11.60 -26.27 7.18
C ALA A 63 10.49 -25.88 6.20
N LEU A 64 9.57 -24.98 6.58
CA LEU A 64 8.47 -24.55 5.71
C LEU A 64 9.02 -23.67 4.57
N PRO A 65 8.60 -23.93 3.31
CA PRO A 65 9.13 -23.24 2.13
C PRO A 65 8.45 -21.87 1.89
N PHE A 66 8.59 -20.96 2.84
CA PHE A 66 8.15 -19.59 2.67
C PHE A 66 8.90 -18.88 1.54
N VAL A 67 8.22 -17.96 0.85
CA VAL A 67 8.81 -17.04 -0.13
C VAL A 67 8.29 -15.63 0.10
N THR A 68 9.11 -14.63 -0.19
CA THR A 68 8.66 -13.23 -0.23
C THR A 68 8.31 -12.84 -1.66
N VAL A 69 7.31 -11.96 -1.83
CA VAL A 69 6.85 -11.46 -3.14
C VAL A 69 6.66 -9.95 -3.03
N ASP A 70 7.56 -9.20 -3.64
CA ASP A 70 7.68 -7.75 -3.47
C ASP A 70 8.00 -7.05 -4.81
N PRO A 71 7.92 -5.71 -4.89
CA PRO A 71 8.46 -4.97 -6.03
C PRO A 71 9.96 -5.24 -6.24
N ALA A 72 10.42 -5.17 -7.49
CA ALA A 72 11.84 -5.35 -7.80
C ALA A 72 12.72 -4.35 -7.04
N GLY A 73 13.78 -4.85 -6.39
CA GLY A 73 14.73 -4.03 -5.62
C GLY A 73 14.29 -3.75 -4.17
N SER A 74 13.18 -4.32 -3.69
CA SER A 74 12.82 -4.24 -2.27
C SER A 74 13.84 -4.94 -1.39
N THR A 75 14.21 -4.32 -0.28
CA THR A 75 15.14 -4.85 0.72
C THR A 75 14.48 -5.00 2.10
N ASP A 76 13.40 -4.28 2.35
CA ASP A 76 12.58 -4.31 3.57
C ASP A 76 11.42 -5.31 3.41
N LEU A 77 11.75 -6.61 3.46
CA LEU A 77 10.80 -7.70 3.22
C LEU A 77 9.99 -7.99 4.48
N ASP A 78 8.85 -7.34 4.58
CA ASP A 78 7.93 -7.46 5.73
C ASP A 78 7.22 -8.81 5.80
N GLN A 79 7.03 -9.49 4.66
CA GLN A 79 6.03 -10.56 4.52
C GLN A 79 6.57 -11.74 3.71
N ALA A 80 6.29 -12.97 4.17
CA ALA A 80 6.53 -14.16 3.39
C ALA A 80 5.30 -15.09 3.41
N LEU A 81 4.99 -15.72 2.30
CA LEU A 81 3.80 -16.55 2.13
C LEU A 81 4.14 -18.03 1.90
N LEU A 82 3.22 -18.88 2.30
CA LEU A 82 3.17 -20.30 1.94
C LEU A 82 1.71 -20.72 1.82
N LEU A 83 1.33 -21.24 0.66
CA LEU A 83 0.00 -21.75 0.38
C LEU A 83 0.06 -23.26 0.19
N THR A 84 -0.83 -24.00 0.84
CA THR A 84 -0.90 -25.46 0.69
C THR A 84 -2.36 -25.89 0.56
N PRO A 85 -2.67 -26.92 -0.28
CA PRO A 85 -4.01 -27.48 -0.33
C PRO A 85 -4.41 -28.02 1.05
N SER A 86 -5.69 -28.00 1.34
CA SER A 86 -6.30 -28.64 2.50
C SER A 86 -7.46 -29.53 2.05
N ASP A 87 -8.05 -30.30 2.97
CA ASP A 87 -9.22 -31.14 2.69
C ASP A 87 -10.41 -30.28 2.23
N ASP A 88 -11.39 -30.95 1.57
CA ASP A 88 -12.65 -30.32 1.11
C ASP A 88 -12.45 -29.07 0.22
N ASP A 89 -11.50 -29.12 -0.71
CA ASP A 89 -11.12 -28.00 -1.58
C ASP A 89 -10.70 -26.74 -0.82
N GLY A 90 -10.33 -26.89 0.45
CA GLY A 90 -9.79 -25.83 1.30
C GLY A 90 -8.35 -25.44 0.92
N ILE A 91 -7.92 -24.29 1.41
CA ILE A 91 -6.52 -23.85 1.27
C ILE A 91 -6.02 -23.37 2.63
N LEU A 92 -4.87 -23.90 3.04
CA LEU A 92 -4.17 -23.45 4.22
C LEU A 92 -3.17 -22.35 3.82
N VAL A 93 -3.43 -21.14 4.27
CA VAL A 93 -2.58 -19.97 4.07
C VAL A 93 -1.70 -19.78 5.29
N ARG A 94 -0.38 -19.77 5.12
CA ARG A 94 0.57 -19.32 6.14
C ARG A 94 1.22 -18.04 5.67
N TYR A 95 1.14 -17.00 6.53
CA TYR A 95 1.63 -15.68 6.22
C TYR A 95 2.53 -15.20 7.36
N ALA A 96 3.83 -15.16 7.10
CA ALA A 96 4.83 -14.75 8.07
C ALA A 96 5.08 -13.25 7.96
N ILE A 97 5.04 -12.54 9.08
CA ILE A 97 5.29 -11.10 9.18
C ILE A 97 6.52 -10.87 10.07
N ALA A 98 7.44 -10.02 9.64
CA ALA A 98 8.66 -9.70 10.35
C ALA A 98 8.41 -9.35 11.83
N ASP A 99 9.13 -9.97 12.75
CA ASP A 99 8.96 -9.78 14.19
C ASP A 99 9.82 -8.60 14.69
N VAL A 100 9.41 -7.38 14.34
CA VAL A 100 10.07 -6.14 14.82
C VAL A 100 10.12 -6.04 16.35
N PRO A 101 9.08 -6.45 17.13
CA PRO A 101 9.17 -6.51 18.59
C PRO A 101 10.33 -7.33 19.15
N ALA A 102 10.88 -8.28 18.42
CA ALA A 102 12.07 -9.02 18.84
C ALA A 102 13.32 -8.15 18.94
N PHE A 103 13.40 -7.09 18.15
CA PHE A 103 14.56 -6.21 18.01
C PHE A 103 14.40 -4.89 18.75
N VAL A 104 13.19 -4.35 18.82
CA VAL A 104 12.91 -3.01 19.33
C VAL A 104 12.39 -3.08 20.76
N ALA A 105 13.28 -2.79 21.72
CA ALA A 105 12.92 -2.74 23.13
C ALA A 105 11.96 -1.58 23.44
N PRO A 106 10.85 -1.82 24.17
CA PRO A 106 9.94 -0.75 24.56
C PRO A 106 10.64 0.31 25.42
N GLY A 107 10.50 1.60 25.04
CA GLY A 107 11.13 2.72 25.73
C GLY A 107 12.61 2.94 25.43
N GLY A 108 13.22 2.12 24.56
CA GLY A 108 14.58 2.29 24.07
C GLY A 108 14.72 3.44 23.07
N ALA A 109 15.96 3.71 22.65
CA ALA A 109 16.26 4.77 21.69
C ALA A 109 15.61 4.50 20.32
N VAL A 110 15.58 3.23 19.87
CA VAL A 110 14.92 2.83 18.63
C VAL A 110 13.41 3.02 18.72
N ASP A 111 12.76 2.64 19.83
CA ASP A 111 11.32 2.86 20.04
C ASP A 111 10.97 4.36 20.02
N ALA A 112 11.77 5.19 20.70
CA ALA A 112 11.55 6.62 20.73
C ALA A 112 11.67 7.26 19.34
N GLU A 113 12.68 6.87 18.56
CA GLU A 113 12.88 7.36 17.20
C GLU A 113 11.81 6.85 16.23
N ALA A 114 11.41 5.59 16.33
CA ALA A 114 10.32 5.03 15.52
C ALA A 114 8.99 5.77 15.78
N ARG A 115 8.70 6.14 17.03
CA ARG A 115 7.53 6.97 17.37
C ARG A 115 7.62 8.37 16.78
N ARG A 116 8.79 8.97 16.72
CA ARG A 116 9.01 10.28 16.08
C ARG A 116 8.77 10.22 14.58
N ARG A 117 9.20 9.14 13.91
CA ARG A 117 9.05 8.93 12.47
C ARG A 117 7.63 8.48 12.09
N GLY A 118 7.07 7.51 12.80
CA GLY A 118 5.75 6.93 12.61
C GLY A 118 5.62 5.98 11.43
N GLN A 119 6.25 6.29 10.30
CA GLN A 119 6.31 5.42 9.13
C GLN A 119 7.47 5.78 8.19
N THR A 120 7.82 4.87 7.29
CA THR A 120 8.69 5.16 6.15
C THR A 120 7.99 6.11 5.19
N VAL A 121 8.68 7.17 4.77
CA VAL A 121 8.22 8.11 3.75
C VAL A 121 8.98 7.83 2.46
N TYR A 122 8.25 7.50 1.41
CA TYR A 122 8.80 7.23 0.09
C TYR A 122 8.77 8.49 -0.76
N LEU A 123 9.86 8.74 -1.48
CA LEU A 123 10.06 9.85 -2.40
C LEU A 123 10.64 9.31 -3.71
N PRO A 124 10.54 10.02 -4.84
CA PRO A 124 11.00 9.53 -6.13
C PRO A 124 12.48 9.14 -6.18
N ASP A 125 13.32 9.82 -5.41
CA ASP A 125 14.78 9.62 -5.33
C ASP A 125 15.22 8.75 -4.15
N GLY A 126 14.29 8.13 -3.41
CA GLY A 126 14.59 7.25 -2.28
C GLY A 126 13.56 7.30 -1.16
N ARG A 127 13.97 6.94 0.04
CA ARG A 127 13.08 6.85 1.20
C ARG A 127 13.68 7.48 2.45
N VAL A 128 12.81 7.88 3.37
CA VAL A 128 13.15 8.20 4.77
C VAL A 128 12.60 7.06 5.62
N PRO A 129 13.43 6.10 6.03
CA PRO A 129 12.97 4.85 6.63
C PRO A 129 12.48 5.04 8.06
N LEU A 130 11.56 4.18 8.52
CA LEU A 130 11.09 4.12 9.90
C LEU A 130 12.19 3.62 10.84
N HIS A 131 12.91 2.59 10.44
CA HIS A 131 14.01 1.96 11.17
C HIS A 131 15.32 2.08 10.38
N PRO A 132 16.49 2.06 11.04
CA PRO A 132 17.78 1.95 10.36
C PRO A 132 17.87 0.71 9.46
N GLU A 133 18.71 0.80 8.43
CA GLU A 133 18.88 -0.26 7.42
C GLU A 133 19.35 -1.59 8.03
N VAL A 134 20.18 -1.54 9.07
CA VAL A 134 20.64 -2.75 9.78
C VAL A 134 19.47 -3.58 10.34
N LEU A 135 18.36 -2.95 10.68
CA LEU A 135 17.13 -3.65 11.07
C LEU A 135 16.22 -3.92 9.87
N SER A 136 15.80 -2.86 9.19
CA SER A 136 14.71 -2.95 8.21
C SER A 136 15.11 -3.64 6.91
N GLU A 137 16.39 -3.69 6.57
CA GLU A 137 16.89 -4.26 5.32
C GLU A 137 17.81 -5.46 5.52
N ASP A 138 18.14 -5.80 6.79
CA ASP A 138 18.91 -7.00 7.13
C ASP A 138 18.25 -7.77 8.28
N ALA A 139 18.47 -7.37 9.53
CA ALA A 139 18.24 -8.24 10.70
C ALA A 139 16.79 -8.72 10.83
N ALA A 140 15.78 -7.88 10.59
CA ALA A 140 14.38 -8.25 10.67
C ALA A 140 13.74 -8.51 9.29
N SER A 141 14.38 -8.11 8.19
CA SER A 141 13.89 -8.39 6.84
C SER A 141 13.90 -9.90 6.56
N LEU A 142 12.82 -10.42 5.99
CA LEU A 142 12.64 -11.84 5.69
C LEU A 142 13.45 -12.28 4.45
N LEU A 143 14.73 -11.91 4.43
CA LEU A 143 15.67 -12.20 3.35
C LEU A 143 15.83 -13.70 3.10
N PRO A 144 16.08 -14.12 1.84
CA PRO A 144 16.23 -15.52 1.49
C PRO A 144 17.41 -16.16 2.20
N ASP A 145 17.27 -17.46 2.51
CA ASP A 145 18.26 -18.31 3.15
C ASP A 145 18.77 -17.83 4.53
N ARG A 146 18.03 -16.90 5.15
CA ARG A 146 18.32 -16.42 6.50
C ARG A 146 17.23 -16.85 7.47
N GLU A 147 17.62 -17.28 8.67
CA GLU A 147 16.67 -17.52 9.75
C GLU A 147 16.28 -16.18 10.38
N ARG A 148 14.96 -15.93 10.43
CA ARG A 148 14.38 -14.68 10.93
C ARG A 148 13.25 -14.96 11.89
N PRO A 149 13.10 -14.17 12.98
CA PRO A 149 11.91 -14.23 13.80
C PRO A 149 10.73 -13.60 13.05
N ALA A 150 9.57 -14.25 13.13
CA ALA A 150 8.35 -13.80 12.47
C ALA A 150 7.11 -14.11 13.30
N PHE A 151 6.05 -13.33 13.12
CA PHE A 151 4.70 -13.70 13.47
C PHE A 151 4.10 -14.49 12.32
N VAL A 152 3.77 -15.75 12.54
CA VAL A 152 3.20 -16.64 11.51
C VAL A 152 1.69 -16.74 11.74
N TRP A 153 0.94 -16.08 10.87
CA TRP A 153 -0.49 -16.27 10.76
C TRP A 153 -0.79 -17.53 9.98
N THR A 154 -1.79 -18.28 10.44
CA THR A 154 -2.29 -19.48 9.76
C THR A 154 -3.79 -19.33 9.59
N PHE A 155 -4.26 -19.42 8.34
CA PHE A 155 -5.68 -19.34 8.00
C PHE A 155 -6.08 -20.60 7.24
N LEU A 156 -7.10 -21.31 7.73
CA LEU A 156 -7.78 -22.34 6.95
C LEU A 156 -8.93 -21.67 6.19
N LEU A 157 -8.85 -21.67 4.87
CA LEU A 157 -9.91 -21.17 4.00
C LEU A 157 -10.73 -22.35 3.47
N ASP A 158 -12.05 -22.22 3.47
CA ASP A 158 -12.94 -23.17 2.80
C ASP A 158 -12.95 -22.98 1.25
N ALA A 159 -13.73 -23.80 0.56
CA ALA A 159 -13.88 -23.73 -0.90
C ALA A 159 -14.41 -22.37 -1.40
N ALA A 160 -15.14 -21.61 -0.59
CA ALA A 160 -15.63 -20.27 -0.90
C ALA A 160 -14.64 -19.16 -0.53
N GLY A 161 -13.52 -19.51 0.13
CA GLY A 161 -12.53 -18.55 0.63
C GLY A 161 -12.91 -17.87 1.94
N ALA A 162 -13.92 -18.36 2.66
CA ALA A 162 -14.20 -17.91 4.01
C ALA A 162 -13.19 -18.50 4.99
N VAL A 163 -12.85 -17.74 6.04
CA VAL A 163 -11.93 -18.20 7.09
C VAL A 163 -12.65 -19.12 8.04
N VAL A 164 -12.19 -20.36 8.14
CA VAL A 164 -12.74 -21.38 9.06
C VAL A 164 -11.96 -21.39 10.37
N GLU A 165 -10.64 -21.21 10.29
CA GLU A 165 -9.76 -21.23 11.45
C GLU A 165 -8.67 -20.17 11.28
N THR A 166 -8.32 -19.50 12.39
CA THR A 166 -7.22 -18.52 12.47
C THR A 166 -6.28 -18.92 13.59
N GLY A 167 -4.99 -19.04 13.28
CA GLY A 167 -3.91 -19.23 14.24
C GLY A 167 -2.87 -18.14 14.13
N LEU A 168 -2.16 -17.87 15.23
CA LEU A 168 -1.02 -16.93 15.26
C LEU A 168 0.01 -17.43 16.26
N GLU A 169 1.24 -17.59 15.81
CA GLU A 169 2.38 -17.96 16.63
C GLU A 169 3.60 -17.09 16.31
N ARG A 170 4.54 -16.98 17.23
CA ARG A 170 5.89 -16.50 16.92
C ARG A 170 6.75 -17.69 16.51
N ALA A 171 7.50 -17.53 15.42
CA ALA A 171 8.30 -18.62 14.88
C ALA A 171 9.62 -18.12 14.30
N ARG A 172 10.59 -19.03 14.20
CA ARG A 172 11.73 -18.91 13.30
C ARG A 172 11.30 -19.39 11.92
N VAL A 173 11.48 -18.55 10.92
CA VAL A 173 11.22 -18.87 9.51
C VAL A 173 12.49 -18.69 8.69
N ARG A 174 12.51 -19.32 7.50
CA ARG A 174 13.55 -19.12 6.51
C ARG A 174 12.90 -19.05 5.13
N SER A 175 12.92 -17.89 4.52
CA SER A 175 12.45 -17.71 3.14
C SER A 175 13.35 -18.49 2.17
N ARG A 176 12.76 -19.16 1.19
CA ARG A 176 13.49 -19.90 0.14
C ARG A 176 13.90 -19.03 -1.04
N ALA A 177 13.14 -17.96 -1.27
CA ALA A 177 13.39 -17.06 -2.38
C ALA A 177 12.79 -15.68 -2.11
N GLN A 178 13.44 -14.66 -2.63
CA GLN A 178 12.86 -13.33 -2.80
C GLN A 178 12.42 -13.22 -4.25
N LEU A 179 11.13 -13.05 -4.46
CA LEU A 179 10.48 -13.02 -5.76
C LEU A 179 9.94 -11.64 -6.07
N THR A 180 9.92 -11.28 -7.35
CA THR A 180 9.25 -10.08 -7.81
C THR A 180 7.84 -10.39 -8.31
N TYR A 181 6.95 -9.40 -8.29
CA TYR A 181 5.62 -9.55 -8.89
C TYR A 181 5.70 -9.93 -10.38
N GLY A 182 6.68 -9.40 -11.11
CA GLY A 182 6.92 -9.75 -12.52
C GLY A 182 7.26 -11.24 -12.70
N GLN A 183 8.13 -11.78 -11.86
CA GLN A 183 8.51 -13.20 -11.86
C GLN A 183 7.33 -14.11 -11.53
N VAL A 184 6.56 -13.76 -10.47
CA VAL A 184 5.36 -14.53 -10.08
C VAL A 184 4.33 -14.49 -11.20
N GLN A 185 4.09 -13.32 -11.80
CA GLN A 185 3.15 -13.20 -12.91
C GLN A 185 3.58 -14.01 -14.14
N ALA A 186 4.88 -13.97 -14.48
CA ALA A 186 5.44 -14.77 -15.58
C ALA A 186 5.20 -16.26 -15.36
N PHE A 187 5.43 -16.75 -14.14
CA PHE A 187 5.15 -18.13 -13.74
C PHE A 187 3.65 -18.47 -13.88
N LEU A 188 2.77 -17.60 -13.40
CA LEU A 188 1.31 -17.84 -13.45
C LEU A 188 0.79 -17.84 -14.88
N ASP A 189 1.29 -16.95 -15.73
CA ASP A 189 0.90 -16.88 -17.15
C ASP A 189 1.33 -18.15 -17.95
N ALA A 190 2.36 -18.86 -17.47
CA ALA A 190 2.86 -20.09 -18.07
C ALA A 190 2.13 -21.38 -17.60
N GLN A 191 1.21 -21.27 -16.60
CA GLN A 191 0.51 -22.44 -16.07
C GLN A 191 -0.49 -23.02 -17.09
N PRO A 192 -0.68 -24.36 -17.15
CA PRO A 192 -1.69 -24.99 -17.97
C PRO A 192 -3.09 -24.43 -17.64
N GLY A 193 -3.82 -23.98 -18.66
CA GLY A 193 -5.16 -23.39 -18.50
C GLY A 193 -5.17 -21.92 -18.09
N ALA A 194 -4.03 -21.29 -17.89
CA ALA A 194 -3.96 -19.83 -17.74
C ALA A 194 -4.46 -19.14 -19.03
N GLN A 195 -5.24 -18.07 -18.85
CA GLN A 195 -5.54 -17.16 -19.96
C GLN A 195 -4.28 -16.34 -20.26
N ALA A 196 -3.38 -16.93 -21.06
CA ALA A 196 -2.18 -16.23 -21.47
C ALA A 196 -2.59 -14.92 -22.22
N PRO A 197 -1.99 -13.79 -21.88
CA PRO A 197 -2.28 -12.54 -22.54
C PRO A 197 -1.87 -12.64 -24.01
N THR A 198 -2.70 -12.08 -24.91
CA THR A 198 -2.41 -12.04 -26.37
C THR A 198 -1.23 -11.13 -26.70
N THR A 199 -0.85 -10.25 -25.77
CA THR A 199 0.31 -9.35 -25.85
C THR A 199 1.12 -9.46 -24.56
N PRO A 200 2.46 -9.28 -24.60
CA PRO A 200 3.28 -9.27 -23.39
C PRO A 200 2.73 -8.28 -22.34
N ARG A 201 2.62 -8.72 -21.09
CA ARG A 201 2.17 -7.82 -20.02
C ARG A 201 3.24 -6.76 -19.73
N PRO A 202 2.88 -5.47 -19.67
CA PRO A 202 3.78 -4.46 -19.16
C PRO A 202 4.28 -4.84 -17.77
N GLY A 203 5.58 -4.68 -17.50
CA GLY A 203 6.20 -5.03 -16.22
C GLY A 203 6.62 -6.49 -16.04
N VAL A 204 6.43 -7.35 -17.07
CA VAL A 204 6.94 -8.73 -17.10
C VAL A 204 7.99 -8.86 -18.19
N THR A 205 9.22 -9.20 -17.81
CA THR A 205 10.39 -9.30 -18.71
C THR A 205 10.71 -10.76 -19.07
N ASP A 206 11.58 -10.95 -20.08
CA ASP A 206 12.10 -12.29 -20.40
C ASP A 206 12.99 -12.84 -19.28
N ALA A 207 13.67 -11.98 -18.53
CA ALA A 207 14.42 -12.36 -17.33
C ALA A 207 13.50 -12.91 -16.23
N ASP A 208 12.30 -12.33 -16.05
CA ASP A 208 11.31 -12.83 -15.10
C ASP A 208 10.84 -14.25 -15.46
N ARG A 209 10.63 -14.52 -16.76
CA ARG A 209 10.24 -15.86 -17.26
C ARG A 209 11.34 -16.88 -17.02
N ALA A 210 12.59 -16.54 -17.33
CA ALA A 210 13.73 -17.42 -17.14
C ALA A 210 13.97 -17.73 -15.64
N ALA A 211 13.81 -16.75 -14.76
CA ALA A 211 13.96 -16.94 -13.33
C ALA A 211 12.96 -17.95 -12.75
N ALA A 212 11.70 -17.93 -13.21
CA ALA A 212 10.65 -18.80 -12.73
C ALA A 212 10.88 -20.30 -13.05
N GLU A 213 11.63 -20.62 -14.10
CA GLU A 213 11.93 -22.00 -14.48
C GLU A 213 12.80 -22.74 -13.45
N GLY A 214 13.64 -22.00 -12.70
CA GLY A 214 14.58 -22.55 -11.72
C GLY A 214 14.01 -22.78 -10.32
N TRP A 215 12.76 -22.48 -10.04
CA TRP A 215 12.20 -22.57 -8.69
C TRP A 215 11.98 -24.02 -8.23
N PRO A 216 12.20 -24.32 -6.92
CA PRO A 216 11.85 -25.61 -6.34
C PRO A 216 10.36 -25.95 -6.54
N ALA A 217 10.03 -27.24 -6.63
CA ALA A 217 8.67 -27.70 -6.84
C ALA A 217 7.70 -27.15 -5.77
N GLU A 218 8.11 -27.19 -4.50
CA GLU A 218 7.34 -26.70 -3.36
C GLU A 218 7.00 -25.19 -3.45
N VAL A 219 7.88 -24.39 -4.02
CA VAL A 219 7.64 -22.96 -4.27
C VAL A 219 6.61 -22.78 -5.39
N ARG A 220 6.79 -23.53 -6.49
CA ARG A 220 5.85 -23.50 -7.61
C ARG A 220 4.46 -23.99 -7.24
N ASP A 221 4.37 -25.08 -6.47
CA ASP A 221 3.09 -25.64 -6.01
C ASP A 221 2.34 -24.63 -5.10
N SER A 222 3.07 -23.95 -4.22
CA SER A 222 2.50 -22.89 -3.37
C SER A 222 1.99 -21.71 -4.22
N LEU A 223 2.82 -21.18 -5.12
CA LEU A 223 2.46 -19.99 -5.92
C LEU A 223 1.34 -20.29 -6.93
N ALA A 224 1.20 -21.54 -7.40
CA ALA A 224 0.10 -21.94 -8.28
C ALA A 224 -1.28 -21.79 -7.60
N LEU A 225 -1.35 -21.76 -6.28
CA LEU A 225 -2.59 -21.53 -5.52
C LEU A 225 -2.92 -20.03 -5.34
N LEU A 226 -1.96 -19.14 -5.57
CA LEU A 226 -2.15 -17.70 -5.32
C LEU A 226 -3.33 -17.09 -6.09
N PRO A 227 -3.55 -17.38 -7.39
CA PRO A 227 -4.71 -16.88 -8.11
C PRO A 227 -6.03 -17.37 -7.53
N GLU A 228 -6.08 -18.62 -7.06
CA GLU A 228 -7.28 -19.19 -6.46
C GLU A 228 -7.62 -18.51 -5.14
N VAL A 229 -6.64 -18.36 -4.24
CA VAL A 229 -6.82 -17.61 -3.00
C VAL A 229 -7.26 -16.17 -3.29
N GLY A 230 -6.56 -15.49 -4.20
CA GLY A 230 -6.89 -14.11 -4.56
C GLY A 230 -8.32 -13.96 -5.07
N ARG A 231 -8.77 -14.83 -6.00
CA ARG A 231 -10.13 -14.81 -6.53
C ARG A 231 -11.20 -15.10 -5.47
N ARG A 232 -10.99 -16.12 -4.63
CA ARG A 232 -11.92 -16.47 -3.53
C ARG A 232 -12.04 -15.30 -2.55
N ARG A 233 -10.93 -14.68 -2.16
CA ARG A 233 -10.93 -13.54 -1.23
C ARG A 233 -11.54 -12.28 -1.84
N ALA A 234 -11.30 -12.00 -3.12
CA ALA A 234 -11.95 -10.91 -3.85
C ALA A 234 -13.48 -11.13 -3.96
N ALA A 235 -13.93 -12.38 -4.13
CA ALA A 235 -15.35 -12.71 -4.10
C ALA A 235 -15.98 -12.46 -2.71
N GLN A 236 -15.27 -12.79 -1.62
CA GLN A 236 -15.67 -12.46 -0.25
C GLN A 236 -15.74 -10.94 -0.02
N GLU A 237 -14.77 -10.17 -0.55
CA GLU A 237 -14.80 -8.71 -0.51
C GLU A 237 -16.03 -8.15 -1.23
N ALA A 238 -16.30 -8.65 -2.43
CA ALA A 238 -17.46 -8.26 -3.21
C ALA A 238 -18.78 -8.60 -2.48
N ALA A 239 -18.88 -9.80 -1.89
CA ALA A 239 -20.08 -10.23 -1.19
C ALA A 239 -20.43 -9.39 0.03
N ARG A 240 -19.44 -8.82 0.73
CA ARG A 240 -19.67 -7.91 1.87
C ARG A 240 -19.79 -6.42 1.46
N GLY A 241 -19.72 -6.09 0.15
CA GLY A 241 -19.84 -4.72 -0.34
C GLY A 241 -18.53 -3.93 -0.32
N GLY A 242 -17.39 -4.60 -0.25
CA GLY A 242 -16.09 -3.96 -0.34
C GLY A 242 -15.82 -3.36 -1.73
N ALA A 243 -15.04 -2.31 -1.77
CA ALA A 243 -14.80 -1.49 -2.95
C ALA A 243 -13.31 -1.09 -3.07
N SER A 244 -12.46 -2.08 -3.27
CA SER A 244 -11.04 -1.82 -3.57
C SER A 244 -10.90 -1.04 -4.87
N LEU A 245 -10.10 0.03 -4.82
CA LEU A 245 -9.75 0.84 -5.99
C LEU A 245 -8.44 0.32 -6.58
N ASN A 246 -8.50 -0.20 -7.80
CA ASN A 246 -7.34 -0.63 -8.58
C ASN A 246 -6.94 0.51 -9.52
N LEU A 247 -6.27 1.52 -8.98
CA LEU A 247 -5.70 2.59 -9.80
C LEU A 247 -4.36 2.14 -10.37
N PRO A 248 -4.07 2.50 -11.62
CA PRO A 248 -2.72 2.36 -12.15
C PRO A 248 -1.71 3.16 -11.31
N ASP A 249 -0.56 2.54 -11.04
CA ASP A 249 0.56 3.23 -10.44
C ASP A 249 1.17 4.20 -11.46
N GLN A 250 1.56 5.37 -10.99
CA GLN A 250 2.29 6.35 -11.78
C GLN A 250 3.78 6.11 -11.59
N GLU A 251 4.50 5.84 -12.67
CA GLU A 251 5.96 5.65 -12.68
C GLU A 251 6.63 6.72 -13.53
N VAL A 252 7.82 7.14 -13.13
CA VAL A 252 8.66 8.05 -13.93
C VAL A 252 9.75 7.24 -14.60
N ARG A 253 9.75 7.26 -15.93
CA ARG A 253 10.83 6.70 -16.73
C ARG A 253 11.70 7.84 -17.27
N VAL A 254 13.00 7.71 -17.13
CA VAL A 254 13.93 8.61 -17.83
C VAL A 254 14.25 7.99 -19.18
N THR A 255 13.96 8.71 -20.24
CA THR A 255 14.22 8.29 -21.62
C THR A 255 15.72 8.39 -21.96
N GLU A 256 16.17 7.82 -23.08
CA GLU A 256 17.59 7.82 -23.47
C GLU A 256 18.17 9.21 -23.68
N ASP A 257 17.35 10.18 -24.04
CA ASP A 257 17.69 11.60 -24.20
C ASP A 257 17.61 12.40 -22.87
N GLY A 258 17.31 11.73 -21.75
CA GLY A 258 17.25 12.34 -20.42
C GLY A 258 15.93 13.03 -20.07
N ALA A 259 14.90 12.92 -20.92
CA ALA A 259 13.58 13.46 -20.61
C ALA A 259 12.85 12.56 -19.59
N HIS A 260 11.97 13.18 -18.79
CA HIS A 260 11.12 12.47 -17.85
C HIS A 260 9.79 12.13 -18.52
N GLU A 261 9.45 10.85 -18.56
CA GLU A 261 8.17 10.35 -19.09
C GLU A 261 7.36 9.76 -17.95
N LEU A 262 6.12 10.23 -17.78
CA LEU A 262 5.16 9.65 -16.84
C LEU A 262 4.44 8.48 -17.51
N VAL A 263 4.56 7.30 -16.91
CA VAL A 263 3.95 6.06 -17.40
C VAL A 263 2.97 5.54 -16.36
N HIS A 264 1.77 5.18 -16.79
CA HIS A 264 0.78 4.50 -15.96
C HIS A 264 0.95 3.00 -16.10
N ARG A 265 1.22 2.33 -14.98
CA ARG A 265 1.35 0.87 -14.90
C ARG A 265 0.14 0.29 -14.17
N ALA A 266 -0.69 -0.46 -14.87
CA ALA A 266 -1.72 -1.24 -14.22
C ALA A 266 -1.09 -2.30 -13.29
N PRO A 267 -1.64 -2.52 -12.08
CA PRO A 267 -1.20 -3.60 -11.21
C PRO A 267 -1.26 -4.95 -11.93
N LEU A 268 -0.27 -5.80 -11.67
CA LEU A 268 -0.31 -7.18 -12.15
C LEU A 268 -1.34 -7.99 -11.35
N PRO A 269 -2.04 -8.96 -11.94
CA PRO A 269 -2.92 -9.87 -11.21
C PRO A 269 -2.24 -10.51 -9.99
N ALA A 270 -0.95 -10.84 -10.07
CA ALA A 270 -0.17 -11.34 -8.95
C ALA A 270 -0.11 -10.35 -7.77
N GLU A 271 -0.02 -9.05 -8.03
CA GLU A 271 -0.05 -8.00 -7.01
C GLU A 271 -1.41 -7.95 -6.32
N GLU A 272 -2.49 -7.98 -7.10
CA GLU A 272 -3.87 -7.99 -6.58
C GLU A 272 -4.15 -9.22 -5.72
N HIS A 273 -3.71 -10.39 -6.16
CA HIS A 273 -3.87 -11.63 -5.41
C HIS A 273 -3.06 -11.61 -4.10
N ASN A 274 -1.82 -11.12 -4.14
CA ASN A 274 -0.98 -10.99 -2.94
C ASN A 274 -1.57 -9.96 -1.95
N ALA A 275 -2.13 -8.86 -2.43
CA ALA A 275 -2.80 -7.86 -1.60
C ALA A 275 -3.95 -8.46 -0.76
N GLN A 276 -4.66 -9.48 -1.29
CA GLN A 276 -5.73 -10.14 -0.56
C GLN A 276 -5.23 -10.89 0.69
N LEU A 277 -3.98 -11.37 0.72
CA LEU A 277 -3.37 -11.98 1.91
C LEU A 277 -3.14 -10.93 3.02
N SER A 278 -2.65 -9.75 2.64
CA SER A 278 -2.48 -8.64 3.57
C SER A 278 -3.82 -8.14 4.12
N LEU A 279 -4.85 -8.05 3.27
CA LEU A 279 -6.20 -7.67 3.70
C LEU A 279 -6.82 -8.71 4.63
N LEU A 280 -6.68 -9.99 4.32
CA LEU A 280 -7.10 -11.11 5.18
C LEU A 280 -6.48 -10.99 6.57
N THR A 281 -5.16 -10.81 6.64
CA THR A 281 -4.41 -10.69 7.89
C THR A 281 -4.84 -9.47 8.71
N GLY A 282 -5.04 -8.33 8.06
CA GLY A 282 -5.50 -7.11 8.75
C GLY A 282 -6.93 -7.21 9.28
N MET A 283 -7.82 -7.92 8.61
CA MET A 283 -9.18 -8.19 9.11
C MET A 283 -9.13 -9.14 10.31
N ALA A 284 -8.38 -10.24 10.23
CA ALA A 284 -8.22 -11.17 11.33
C ALA A 284 -7.58 -10.50 12.57
N ALA A 285 -6.60 -9.62 12.37
CA ALA A 285 -6.01 -8.85 13.45
C ALA A 285 -7.04 -7.93 14.14
N ALA A 286 -7.90 -7.29 13.37
CA ALA A 286 -8.98 -6.46 13.92
C ALA A 286 -9.99 -7.31 14.72
N GLU A 287 -10.40 -8.46 14.20
CA GLU A 287 -11.32 -9.39 14.88
C GLU A 287 -10.74 -9.88 16.21
N LEU A 288 -9.47 -10.30 16.23
CA LEU A 288 -8.79 -10.73 17.46
C LEU A 288 -8.75 -9.61 18.51
N MET A 289 -8.42 -8.38 18.10
CA MET A 289 -8.37 -7.24 19.03
C MET A 289 -9.75 -6.86 19.55
N LEU A 290 -10.79 -6.90 18.70
CA LEU A 290 -12.17 -6.67 19.12
C LEU A 290 -12.64 -7.73 20.13
N ALA A 291 -12.33 -9.00 19.90
CA ALA A 291 -12.62 -10.10 20.83
C ALA A 291 -11.86 -9.94 22.15
N ALA A 292 -10.62 -9.47 22.11
CA ALA A 292 -9.81 -9.20 23.30
C ALA A 292 -10.24 -7.94 24.09
N GLY A 293 -11.06 -7.06 23.50
CA GLY A 293 -11.46 -5.78 24.10
C GLY A 293 -10.32 -4.78 24.24
N VAL A 294 -9.22 -4.96 23.51
CA VAL A 294 -8.08 -4.04 23.51
C VAL A 294 -7.41 -4.02 22.15
N GLY A 295 -7.19 -2.83 21.58
CA GLY A 295 -6.62 -2.75 20.24
C GLY A 295 -6.56 -1.35 19.64
N ILE A 296 -6.18 -1.32 18.37
CA ILE A 296 -6.19 -0.14 17.52
C ILE A 296 -6.62 -0.53 16.11
N LEU A 297 -7.72 0.03 15.62
CA LEU A 297 -8.26 -0.23 14.29
C LEU A 297 -7.85 0.86 13.31
N ARG A 298 -7.74 0.49 12.05
CA ARG A 298 -7.68 1.41 10.92
C ARG A 298 -9.11 1.67 10.43
N THR A 299 -9.72 2.72 10.91
CA THR A 299 -11.10 3.09 10.60
C THR A 299 -11.17 4.01 9.39
N MET A 300 -12.27 3.94 8.65
CA MET A 300 -12.64 4.87 7.60
C MET A 300 -14.15 4.96 7.54
N PRO A 301 -14.75 6.14 7.79
CA PRO A 301 -16.19 6.28 7.74
C PRO A 301 -16.74 6.02 6.34
N ALA A 302 -18.01 5.64 6.27
CA ALA A 302 -18.74 5.61 5.02
C ALA A 302 -18.82 7.02 4.43
N PRO A 303 -18.82 7.17 3.09
CA PRO A 303 -19.00 8.47 2.47
C PRO A 303 -20.36 9.06 2.83
N ASP A 304 -20.41 10.38 3.03
CA ASP A 304 -21.68 11.07 3.27
C ASP A 304 -22.57 11.08 2.02
N THR A 305 -23.87 11.30 2.22
CA THR A 305 -24.88 11.26 1.13
C THR A 305 -24.65 12.31 0.07
N ASP A 306 -24.13 13.49 0.44
CA ASP A 306 -23.89 14.59 -0.49
C ASP A 306 -22.67 14.28 -1.36
N ALA A 307 -21.61 13.67 -0.79
CA ALA A 307 -20.46 13.19 -1.54
C ALA A 307 -20.85 12.10 -2.55
N VAL A 308 -21.70 11.17 -2.15
CA VAL A 308 -22.25 10.13 -3.02
C VAL A 308 -23.07 10.73 -4.17
N ALA A 309 -23.95 11.69 -3.87
CA ALA A 309 -24.78 12.37 -4.87
C ALA A 309 -23.90 13.13 -5.89
N ALA A 310 -22.92 13.90 -5.39
CA ALA A 310 -21.97 14.63 -6.25
C ALA A 310 -21.12 13.67 -7.11
N PHE A 311 -20.73 12.53 -6.58
CA PHE A 311 -20.01 11.52 -7.36
C PHE A 311 -20.88 10.92 -8.47
N ARG A 312 -22.15 10.60 -8.21
CA ARG A 312 -23.11 10.12 -9.23
C ARG A 312 -23.34 11.13 -10.34
N GLU A 313 -23.46 12.42 -10.01
CA GLU A 313 -23.56 13.47 -11.02
C GLU A 313 -22.31 13.51 -11.92
N ARG A 314 -21.13 13.38 -11.31
CA ARG A 314 -19.86 13.34 -12.04
C ARG A 314 -19.77 12.15 -12.97
N THR A 315 -20.16 10.94 -12.54
CA THR A 315 -20.15 9.75 -13.38
C THR A 315 -21.09 9.88 -14.59
N ARG A 316 -22.27 10.51 -14.42
CA ARG A 316 -23.19 10.84 -15.53
C ARG A 316 -22.55 11.83 -16.50
N ALA A 317 -21.91 12.88 -16.00
CA ALA A 317 -21.26 13.90 -16.81
C ALA A 317 -20.10 13.32 -17.64
N LEU A 318 -19.34 12.36 -17.07
CA LEU A 318 -18.27 11.63 -17.76
C LEU A 318 -18.80 10.58 -18.76
N GLY A 319 -20.13 10.36 -18.83
CA GLY A 319 -20.75 9.39 -19.72
C GLY A 319 -20.59 7.93 -19.26
N VAL A 320 -20.29 7.72 -17.97
CA VAL A 320 -20.14 6.41 -17.33
C VAL A 320 -21.02 6.38 -16.06
N PRO A 321 -22.37 6.37 -16.21
CA PRO A 321 -23.28 6.57 -15.09
C PRO A 321 -23.18 5.42 -14.06
N TRP A 322 -23.21 5.77 -12.79
CA TRP A 322 -23.45 4.85 -11.69
C TRP A 322 -24.92 4.82 -11.34
N ASP A 323 -25.61 3.74 -11.68
CA ASP A 323 -27.05 3.62 -11.55
C ASP A 323 -27.52 3.50 -10.09
N GLU A 324 -28.76 3.95 -9.84
CA GLU A 324 -29.42 3.77 -8.55
C GLU A 324 -29.65 2.28 -8.29
N GLY A 325 -29.22 1.81 -7.11
CA GLY A 325 -29.34 0.40 -6.72
C GLY A 325 -28.17 -0.49 -7.12
N GLN A 326 -27.25 0.00 -7.98
CA GLN A 326 -26.00 -0.71 -8.23
C GLN A 326 -25.06 -0.55 -7.03
N ASP A 327 -24.50 -1.66 -6.55
CA ASP A 327 -23.47 -1.66 -5.52
C ASP A 327 -22.23 -0.89 -5.98
N TYR A 328 -21.67 -0.06 -5.07
CA TYR A 328 -20.54 0.82 -5.39
C TYR A 328 -19.29 0.03 -5.80
N GLY A 329 -18.97 -1.04 -5.05
CA GLY A 329 -17.83 -1.88 -5.37
C GLY A 329 -18.03 -2.61 -6.72
N ALA A 330 -19.24 -3.09 -7.02
CA ALA A 330 -19.57 -3.70 -8.30
C ALA A 330 -19.44 -2.69 -9.45
N TYR A 331 -19.86 -1.43 -9.24
CA TYR A 331 -19.67 -0.37 -10.22
C TYR A 331 -18.17 -0.11 -10.50
N LEU A 332 -17.35 0.06 -9.46
CA LEU A 332 -15.92 0.32 -9.65
C LEU A 332 -15.20 -0.83 -10.36
N ARG A 333 -15.56 -2.08 -10.04
CA ARG A 333 -14.99 -3.27 -10.70
C ARG A 333 -15.42 -3.40 -12.19
N SER A 334 -16.49 -2.76 -12.61
CA SER A 334 -16.92 -2.74 -14.01
C SER A 334 -16.14 -1.74 -14.88
N LEU A 335 -15.34 -0.87 -14.27
CA LEU A 335 -14.59 0.16 -14.98
C LEU A 335 -13.28 -0.42 -15.55
N ASP A 336 -12.98 -0.06 -16.80
CA ASP A 336 -11.73 -0.40 -17.47
C ASP A 336 -10.72 0.74 -17.31
N PRO A 337 -9.60 0.56 -16.59
CA PRO A 337 -8.59 1.60 -16.42
C PRO A 337 -7.89 2.04 -17.73
N ALA A 338 -8.02 1.26 -18.81
CA ALA A 338 -7.50 1.64 -20.12
C ALA A 338 -8.39 2.67 -20.85
N ASP A 339 -9.67 2.78 -20.45
CA ASP A 339 -10.54 3.85 -20.94
C ASP A 339 -10.33 5.12 -20.11
N ALA A 340 -10.00 6.22 -20.78
CA ALA A 340 -9.69 7.50 -20.11
C ALA A 340 -10.86 8.07 -19.30
N ARG A 341 -12.13 7.80 -19.67
CA ARG A 341 -13.30 8.25 -18.91
C ARG A 341 -13.49 7.40 -17.66
N HIS A 342 -13.30 6.08 -17.80
CA HIS A 342 -13.33 5.17 -16.65
C HIS A 342 -12.20 5.50 -15.67
N LEU A 343 -10.99 5.80 -16.17
CA LEU A 343 -9.88 6.23 -15.34
C LEU A 343 -10.19 7.55 -14.60
N ALA A 344 -10.80 8.53 -15.27
CA ALA A 344 -11.25 9.77 -14.64
C ALA A 344 -12.30 9.52 -13.54
N VAL A 345 -13.21 8.56 -13.73
CA VAL A 345 -14.16 8.12 -12.70
C VAL A 345 -13.44 7.47 -11.52
N LEU A 346 -12.50 6.55 -11.77
CA LEU A 346 -11.70 5.90 -10.72
C LEU A 346 -10.92 6.91 -9.89
N HIS A 347 -10.29 7.90 -10.52
CA HIS A 347 -9.64 9.00 -9.80
C HIS A 347 -10.64 9.81 -8.97
N ALA A 348 -11.81 10.13 -9.53
CA ALA A 348 -12.85 10.84 -8.78
C ALA A 348 -13.36 10.03 -7.57
N ALA A 349 -13.39 8.70 -7.68
CA ALA A 349 -13.80 7.78 -6.62
C ALA A 349 -12.88 7.84 -5.38
N THR A 350 -11.60 8.21 -5.54
CA THR A 350 -10.70 8.40 -4.41
C THR A 350 -11.21 9.45 -3.43
N GLY A 351 -12.01 10.40 -3.93
CA GLY A 351 -12.64 11.43 -3.13
C GLY A 351 -13.67 10.93 -2.13
N LEU A 352 -14.23 9.73 -2.31
CA LEU A 352 -15.17 9.10 -1.38
C LEU A 352 -14.46 8.37 -0.23
N PHE A 353 -13.22 7.92 -0.43
CA PHE A 353 -12.43 7.23 0.59
C PHE A 353 -11.60 8.22 1.42
N ARG A 354 -12.28 9.09 2.17
CA ARG A 354 -11.66 10.13 3.00
C ARG A 354 -11.87 9.87 4.47
N GLY A 355 -11.02 10.49 5.31
CA GLY A 355 -11.15 10.43 6.76
C GLY A 355 -10.64 9.13 7.37
N ALA A 356 -9.82 8.36 6.64
CA ALA A 356 -9.18 7.19 7.21
C ALA A 356 -8.28 7.58 8.39
N GLY A 357 -8.51 6.98 9.55
CA GLY A 357 -7.83 7.28 10.80
C GLY A 357 -7.47 6.02 11.58
N TYR A 358 -7.04 6.22 12.80
CA TYR A 358 -6.83 5.14 13.76
C TYR A 358 -7.67 5.41 15.01
N THR A 359 -8.31 4.35 15.52
CA THR A 359 -9.10 4.41 16.75
C THR A 359 -8.59 3.34 17.70
N ALA A 360 -8.03 3.77 18.83
CA ALA A 360 -7.57 2.89 19.89
C ALA A 360 -8.70 2.64 20.90
N PHE A 361 -8.70 1.45 21.51
CA PHE A 361 -9.63 1.08 22.58
C PHE A 361 -8.96 0.11 23.56
N ASP A 362 -9.36 0.16 24.83
CA ASP A 362 -8.93 -0.74 25.89
C ASP A 362 -10.01 -0.78 26.97
N ALA A 363 -10.71 -1.89 27.12
CA ALA A 363 -11.79 -2.08 28.11
C ALA A 363 -11.32 -1.87 29.55
N GLN A 364 -10.01 -1.89 29.83
CA GLN A 364 -9.42 -1.66 31.15
C GLN A 364 -8.73 -0.29 31.27
N ALA A 365 -8.89 0.60 30.27
CA ALA A 365 -8.27 1.93 30.33
C ALA A 365 -8.82 2.76 31.50
N GLU A 366 -7.97 3.62 32.07
CA GLU A 366 -8.41 4.62 33.05
C GLU A 366 -9.31 5.67 32.38
N ASP A 367 -8.96 6.08 31.16
CA ASP A 367 -9.76 6.99 30.34
C ASP A 367 -11.03 6.31 29.83
N PRO A 368 -12.24 6.77 30.24
CA PRO A 368 -13.51 6.22 29.77
C PRO A 368 -13.68 6.26 28.26
N ALA A 369 -13.07 7.23 27.57
CA ALA A 369 -13.17 7.38 26.12
C ALA A 369 -12.52 6.23 25.35
N LEU A 370 -11.61 5.50 25.97
CA LEU A 370 -10.94 4.34 25.37
C LEU A 370 -11.60 3.01 25.72
N ARG A 371 -12.57 2.96 26.64
CA ARG A 371 -13.09 1.69 27.17
C ARG A 371 -13.94 0.89 26.21
N THR A 372 -14.45 1.51 25.17
CA THR A 372 -15.29 0.85 24.17
C THR A 372 -14.62 0.86 22.80
N PRO A 373 -14.72 -0.21 22.02
CA PRO A 373 -14.42 -0.15 20.59
C PRO A 373 -15.25 0.94 19.90
N PRO A 374 -14.81 1.44 18.73
CA PRO A 374 -15.61 2.39 17.96
C PRO A 374 -16.97 1.79 17.59
N ASP A 375 -18.05 2.59 17.62
CA ASP A 375 -19.40 2.17 17.24
C ASP A 375 -19.46 1.64 15.79
N GLU A 376 -18.65 2.25 14.91
CA GLU A 376 -18.47 1.82 13.53
C GLU A 376 -17.02 1.34 13.31
N PRO A 377 -16.72 0.06 13.63
CA PRO A 377 -15.36 -0.47 13.52
C PRO A 377 -14.92 -0.75 12.09
N ALA A 378 -15.86 -0.73 11.13
CA ALA A 378 -15.58 -1.05 9.74
C ALA A 378 -14.73 0.02 9.05
N GLN A 379 -13.83 -0.45 8.22
CA GLN A 379 -13.15 0.36 7.22
C GLN A 379 -14.00 0.33 5.95
N ALA A 380 -14.60 1.47 5.58
CA ALA A 380 -15.66 1.53 4.56
C ALA A 380 -15.28 0.93 3.20
N ALA A 381 -14.03 1.11 2.73
CA ALA A 381 -13.60 0.52 1.46
C ALA A 381 -13.49 -1.02 1.52
N LEU A 382 -13.32 -1.62 2.69
CA LEU A 382 -13.22 -3.06 2.88
C LEU A 382 -14.56 -3.68 3.33
N ALA A 383 -15.49 -2.84 3.79
CA ALA A 383 -16.73 -3.24 4.43
C ALA A 383 -16.51 -4.27 5.58
N ALA A 384 -15.43 -4.08 6.35
CA ALA A 384 -15.04 -4.94 7.45
C ALA A 384 -14.16 -4.20 8.47
N PRO A 385 -14.11 -4.61 9.74
CA PRO A 385 -13.07 -4.17 10.66
C PRO A 385 -11.69 -4.49 10.10
N TYR A 386 -10.73 -3.57 10.27
CA TYR A 386 -9.40 -3.72 9.72
C TYR A 386 -8.34 -3.09 10.62
N ALA A 387 -7.17 -3.69 10.66
CA ALA A 387 -5.99 -3.15 11.31
C ALA A 387 -4.75 -3.31 10.43
N HIS A 388 -3.81 -2.41 10.57
CA HIS A 388 -2.50 -2.58 9.95
C HIS A 388 -1.66 -3.56 10.78
N ALA A 389 -1.29 -4.71 10.19
CA ALA A 389 -0.58 -5.80 10.85
C ALA A 389 0.47 -6.49 9.96
N THR A 390 0.73 -5.97 8.75
CA THR A 390 1.50 -6.70 7.75
C THR A 390 2.78 -6.01 7.29
N ALA A 391 3.11 -4.83 7.84
CA ALA A 391 4.28 -4.08 7.41
C ALA A 391 5.00 -3.35 8.57
N PRO A 392 5.45 -4.06 9.62
CA PRO A 392 6.06 -3.46 10.80
C PRO A 392 7.43 -2.82 10.54
N LEU A 393 8.13 -3.17 9.46
CA LEU A 393 9.40 -2.55 9.06
C LEU A 393 9.19 -1.11 8.57
N ARG A 394 7.99 -0.79 8.06
CA ARG A 394 7.69 0.53 7.50
C ARG A 394 6.52 1.26 8.15
N ARG A 395 5.75 0.65 9.08
CA ARG A 395 4.66 1.30 9.84
C ARG A 395 4.76 0.99 11.33
N LEU A 396 4.82 2.02 12.12
CA LEU A 396 4.94 1.93 13.58
C LEU A 396 3.83 1.10 14.23
N VAL A 397 2.57 1.33 13.83
CA VAL A 397 1.39 0.73 14.48
C VAL A 397 1.36 -0.79 14.38
N ASP A 398 1.87 -1.37 13.29
CA ASP A 398 1.86 -2.81 13.04
C ASP A 398 2.57 -3.59 14.15
N ARG A 399 3.67 -3.05 14.69
CA ARG A 399 4.40 -3.65 15.81
C ARG A 399 3.51 -3.84 17.05
N PHE A 400 2.65 -2.86 17.36
CA PHE A 400 1.74 -2.92 18.50
C PHE A 400 0.59 -3.88 18.26
N VAL A 401 0.01 -3.86 17.06
CA VAL A 401 -1.06 -4.77 16.65
C VAL A 401 -0.60 -6.22 16.71
N LEU A 402 0.56 -6.55 16.15
CA LEU A 402 1.11 -7.91 16.17
C LEU A 402 1.33 -8.42 17.61
N ALA A 403 1.88 -7.57 18.49
CA ALA A 403 2.09 -7.93 19.89
C ALA A 403 0.77 -8.18 20.64
N LEU A 404 -0.28 -7.39 20.38
CA LEU A 404 -1.60 -7.59 20.98
C LEU A 404 -2.25 -8.88 20.48
N CYS A 405 -2.27 -9.08 19.15
CA CYS A 405 -2.86 -10.27 18.54
C CYS A 405 -2.17 -11.55 19.03
N HIS A 406 -0.84 -11.55 19.11
CA HIS A 406 -0.10 -12.70 19.62
C HIS A 406 -0.40 -12.98 21.09
N ALA A 407 -0.40 -11.95 21.97
CA ALA A 407 -0.74 -12.12 23.38
C ALA A 407 -2.14 -12.75 23.53
N HIS A 408 -3.12 -12.27 22.75
CA HIS A 408 -4.47 -12.85 22.76
C HIS A 408 -4.48 -14.30 22.27
N ALA A 409 -3.79 -14.60 21.17
CA ALA A 409 -3.73 -15.94 20.58
C ALA A 409 -3.16 -17.00 21.54
N ILE A 410 -2.21 -16.63 22.41
CA ILE A 410 -1.63 -17.52 23.41
C ILE A 410 -2.32 -17.44 24.78
N GLY A 411 -3.43 -16.71 24.91
CA GLY A 411 -4.16 -16.54 26.16
C GLY A 411 -3.42 -15.70 27.22
N ALA A 412 -2.42 -14.91 26.82
CA ALA A 412 -1.66 -14.02 27.70
C ALA A 412 -2.33 -12.64 27.81
N PRO A 413 -2.12 -11.89 28.89
CA PRO A 413 -2.59 -10.52 29.00
C PRO A 413 -1.90 -9.62 27.97
N ALA A 414 -2.61 -8.60 27.48
CA ALA A 414 -2.04 -7.60 26.59
C ALA A 414 -0.80 -6.95 27.23
N PRO A 415 0.33 -6.84 26.51
CA PRO A 415 1.57 -6.31 27.06
C PRO A 415 1.41 -4.89 27.58
N ALA A 416 1.91 -4.61 28.78
CA ALA A 416 1.76 -3.32 29.45
C ALA A 416 2.32 -2.15 28.62
N TRP A 417 3.43 -2.38 27.92
CA TRP A 417 4.04 -1.37 27.04
C TRP A 417 3.16 -1.01 25.84
N VAL A 418 2.36 -1.97 25.34
CA VAL A 418 1.40 -1.70 24.25
C VAL A 418 0.23 -0.90 24.80
N ARG A 419 -0.37 -1.33 25.93
CA ARG A 419 -1.50 -0.63 26.54
C ARG A 419 -1.17 0.82 26.85
N SER A 420 0.02 1.09 27.41
CA SER A 420 0.46 2.45 27.71
C SER A 420 0.66 3.33 26.47
N ALA A 421 0.91 2.72 25.31
CA ALA A 421 1.08 3.44 24.04
C ALA A 421 -0.24 3.74 23.31
N LEU A 422 -1.27 2.92 23.50
CA LEU A 422 -2.54 3.02 22.75
C LEU A 422 -3.13 4.43 22.71
N PRO A 423 -3.18 5.21 23.81
CA PRO A 423 -3.76 6.56 23.76
C PRO A 423 -3.04 7.52 22.81
N ALA A 424 -1.73 7.37 22.63
CA ALA A 424 -0.92 8.27 21.80
C ALA A 424 -0.83 7.83 20.32
N LEU A 425 -0.99 6.54 20.03
CA LEU A 425 -0.79 5.99 18.69
C LEU A 425 -1.66 6.63 17.60
N PRO A 426 -2.96 6.92 17.80
CA PRO A 426 -3.76 7.57 16.77
C PRO A 426 -3.20 8.91 16.31
N ALA A 427 -2.77 9.76 17.24
CA ALA A 427 -2.19 11.06 16.95
C ALA A 427 -0.82 10.92 16.23
N LEU A 428 0.06 10.04 16.71
CA LEU A 428 1.35 9.75 16.09
C LEU A 428 1.19 9.29 14.64
N MET A 429 0.27 8.35 14.40
CA MET A 429 0.00 7.85 13.06
C MET A 429 -0.67 8.89 12.15
N ALA A 430 -1.52 9.75 12.68
CA ALA A 430 -2.13 10.84 11.93
C ALA A 430 -1.06 11.87 11.49
N ASP A 431 -0.17 12.24 12.39
CA ASP A 431 0.94 13.16 12.11
C ASP A 431 1.87 12.63 11.02
N SER A 432 2.31 11.38 11.16
CA SER A 432 3.18 10.76 10.16
C SER A 432 2.49 10.59 8.81
N SER A 433 1.18 10.25 8.79
CA SER A 433 0.39 10.15 7.56
C SER A 433 0.22 11.50 6.87
N ARG A 434 0.05 12.61 7.61
CA ARG A 434 0.00 13.96 7.04
C ARG A 434 1.33 14.33 6.37
N ARG A 435 2.46 14.09 7.06
CA ARG A 435 3.81 14.35 6.50
C ARG A 435 4.08 13.52 5.26
N ALA A 436 3.80 12.22 5.30
CA ALA A 436 3.96 11.33 4.15
C ALA A 436 3.08 11.74 2.97
N SER A 437 1.81 12.09 3.22
CA SER A 437 0.90 12.55 2.17
C SER A 437 1.32 13.90 1.57
N ALA A 438 1.84 14.82 2.39
CA ALA A 438 2.39 16.08 1.89
C ALA A 438 3.62 15.83 1.02
N ALA A 439 4.55 14.97 1.48
CA ALA A 439 5.74 14.59 0.72
C ALA A 439 5.38 13.96 -0.62
N SER A 440 4.46 12.99 -0.64
CA SER A 440 4.04 12.32 -1.88
C SER A 440 3.38 13.27 -2.86
N ARG A 441 2.48 14.15 -2.40
CA ARG A 441 1.81 15.12 -3.29
C ARG A 441 2.81 16.11 -3.89
N THR A 442 3.63 16.76 -3.05
CA THR A 442 4.60 17.73 -3.56
C THR A 442 5.63 17.09 -4.48
N ALA A 443 6.06 15.86 -4.15
CA ALA A 443 6.98 15.14 -5.01
C ALA A 443 6.33 14.75 -6.36
N ALA A 444 5.05 14.39 -6.37
CA ALA A 444 4.30 14.16 -7.61
C ALA A 444 4.21 15.44 -8.45
N ASP A 445 3.83 16.56 -7.84
CA ASP A 445 3.75 17.86 -8.52
C ASP A 445 5.11 18.24 -9.16
N LEU A 446 6.22 18.04 -8.45
CA LEU A 446 7.57 18.31 -8.96
C LEU A 446 7.95 17.43 -10.15
N VAL A 447 7.60 16.16 -10.09
CA VAL A 447 7.87 15.19 -11.16
C VAL A 447 6.99 15.44 -12.37
N GLU A 448 5.71 15.72 -12.17
CA GLU A 448 4.77 16.08 -13.25
C GLU A 448 5.22 17.36 -13.97
N ALA A 449 5.67 18.34 -13.19
CA ALA A 449 6.26 19.57 -13.73
C ALA A 449 7.51 19.28 -14.59
N ALA A 450 8.42 18.44 -14.09
CA ALA A 450 9.61 18.04 -14.84
C ALA A 450 9.27 17.29 -16.14
N ALA A 451 8.27 16.42 -16.11
CA ALA A 451 7.80 15.68 -17.29
C ALA A 451 7.14 16.60 -18.35
N LEU A 452 6.46 17.67 -17.92
CA LEU A 452 5.78 18.61 -18.82
C LEU A 452 6.67 19.77 -19.29
N GLU A 453 7.87 19.93 -18.76
CA GLU A 453 8.77 21.03 -19.17
C GLU A 453 9.09 21.00 -20.66
N SER A 454 9.38 19.82 -21.22
CA SER A 454 9.64 19.66 -22.65
C SER A 454 8.40 19.87 -23.52
N ARG A 455 7.22 19.94 -22.91
CA ARG A 455 5.93 20.15 -23.58
C ARG A 455 5.42 21.60 -23.50
N VAL A 456 6.22 22.54 -22.95
CA VAL A 456 5.84 23.96 -22.93
C VAL A 456 5.64 24.48 -24.37
N GLY A 457 4.50 25.12 -24.61
CA GLY A 457 4.03 25.53 -25.93
C GLY A 457 3.24 24.46 -26.71
N ALA A 458 3.26 23.19 -26.30
CA ALA A 458 2.51 22.13 -26.94
C ALA A 458 1.02 22.17 -26.55
N GLU A 459 0.18 21.70 -27.47
CA GLU A 459 -1.24 21.46 -27.24
C GLU A 459 -1.45 19.97 -26.97
N LEU A 460 -2.05 19.65 -25.82
CA LEU A 460 -2.28 18.31 -25.33
C LEU A 460 -3.79 18.05 -25.26
N GLU A 461 -4.21 16.81 -25.54
CA GLU A 461 -5.59 16.37 -25.38
C GLU A 461 -5.88 16.00 -23.94
N GLY A 462 -7.09 16.32 -23.47
CA GLY A 462 -7.58 15.98 -22.17
C GLY A 462 -9.09 15.80 -22.10
N ILE A 463 -9.58 15.44 -20.92
CA ILE A 463 -11.00 15.35 -20.58
C ILE A 463 -11.26 16.27 -19.40
N ALA A 464 -12.25 17.16 -19.53
CA ALA A 464 -12.76 17.95 -18.42
C ALA A 464 -13.40 17.02 -17.38
N VAL A 465 -12.90 17.03 -16.14
CA VAL A 465 -13.36 16.13 -15.06
C VAL A 465 -14.35 16.83 -14.16
N ARG A 466 -14.10 18.11 -13.87
CA ARG A 466 -14.93 18.86 -12.92
C ARG A 466 -14.75 20.36 -13.12
N GLU A 467 -15.86 21.10 -13.09
CA GLU A 467 -15.81 22.55 -12.92
C GLU A 467 -15.44 22.90 -11.46
N ALA A 468 -14.58 23.88 -11.29
CA ALA A 468 -14.16 24.43 -10.01
C ALA A 468 -14.30 25.97 -10.03
N LYS A 469 -14.27 26.60 -8.85
CA LYS A 469 -14.47 28.03 -8.70
C LYS A 469 -13.50 28.89 -9.54
N ASP A 470 -12.31 28.38 -9.77
CA ASP A 470 -11.16 29.06 -10.41
C ASP A 470 -10.70 28.37 -11.70
N GLY A 471 -11.58 27.59 -12.33
CA GLY A 471 -11.29 26.93 -13.61
C GLY A 471 -11.90 25.55 -13.71
N THR A 472 -11.43 24.78 -14.68
CA THR A 472 -11.83 23.38 -14.91
C THR A 472 -10.67 22.45 -14.58
N GLU A 473 -10.94 21.39 -13.85
CA GLU A 473 -9.99 20.30 -13.65
C GLU A 473 -10.01 19.41 -14.90
N VAL A 474 -8.87 19.29 -15.56
CA VAL A 474 -8.68 18.53 -16.78
C VAL A 474 -7.70 17.41 -16.54
N TRP A 475 -8.09 16.21 -16.94
CA TRP A 475 -7.22 15.05 -17.02
C TRP A 475 -6.60 14.99 -18.41
N LEU A 476 -5.29 15.21 -18.51
CA LEU A 476 -4.56 15.02 -19.77
C LEU A 476 -4.46 13.53 -20.09
N LEU A 477 -4.47 13.19 -21.38
CA LEU A 477 -4.43 11.79 -21.84
C LEU A 477 -2.99 11.28 -21.96
N ASP A 478 -2.06 12.17 -22.33
CA ASP A 478 -0.64 11.85 -22.50
C ASP A 478 0.23 13.12 -22.32
N PRO A 479 1.04 13.18 -21.26
CA PRO A 479 1.05 12.30 -20.10
C PRO A 479 -0.23 12.43 -19.27
N ALA A 480 -0.61 11.37 -18.54
CA ALA A 480 -1.81 11.38 -17.73
C ALA A 480 -1.58 12.17 -16.43
N VAL A 481 -1.83 13.46 -16.49
CA VAL A 481 -1.64 14.44 -15.40
C VAL A 481 -2.94 15.21 -15.21
N SER A 482 -3.28 15.52 -13.96
CA SER A 482 -4.43 16.37 -13.65
C SER A 482 -3.99 17.82 -13.54
N LEU A 483 -4.57 18.68 -14.37
CA LEU A 483 -4.29 20.11 -14.39
C LEU A 483 -5.53 20.93 -14.07
N ARG A 484 -5.33 22.08 -13.44
CA ARG A 484 -6.36 23.11 -13.34
C ARG A 484 -6.14 24.17 -14.41
N VAL A 485 -7.12 24.29 -15.29
CA VAL A 485 -7.08 25.18 -16.46
C VAL A 485 -8.13 26.29 -16.28
N PRO A 486 -7.77 27.57 -16.40
CA PRO A 486 -8.74 28.67 -16.34
C PRO A 486 -9.86 28.52 -17.38
N GLY A 487 -11.08 28.90 -17.01
CA GLY A 487 -12.27 28.75 -17.86
C GLY A 487 -13.20 27.65 -17.38
N SER A 488 -14.44 27.64 -17.88
CA SER A 488 -15.48 26.68 -17.52
C SER A 488 -15.81 25.83 -18.72
N VAL A 489 -15.70 24.50 -18.56
CA VAL A 489 -16.07 23.50 -19.56
C VAL A 489 -16.80 22.37 -18.86
N PRO A 490 -17.95 21.92 -19.39
CA PRO A 490 -18.70 20.83 -18.78
C PRO A 490 -17.87 19.54 -18.63
N ALA A 491 -18.02 18.86 -17.50
CA ALA A 491 -17.37 17.57 -17.27
C ALA A 491 -17.73 16.57 -18.41
N GLY A 492 -16.77 15.70 -18.75
CA GLY A 492 -16.89 14.74 -19.84
C GLY A 492 -16.54 15.29 -21.24
N THR A 493 -16.32 16.60 -21.36
CA THR A 493 -15.92 17.21 -22.64
C THR A 493 -14.46 16.88 -22.96
N ARG A 494 -14.17 16.43 -24.18
CA ARG A 494 -12.80 16.41 -24.72
C ARG A 494 -12.33 17.82 -24.98
N VAL A 495 -11.16 18.14 -24.51
CA VAL A 495 -10.58 19.49 -24.57
C VAL A 495 -9.14 19.44 -25.08
N ARG A 496 -8.69 20.53 -25.65
CA ARG A 496 -7.26 20.79 -25.90
C ARG A 496 -6.76 21.83 -24.92
N VAL A 497 -5.60 21.56 -24.36
CA VAL A 497 -4.94 22.41 -23.37
C VAL A 497 -3.53 22.72 -23.86
N ARG A 498 -3.14 24.00 -23.86
CA ARG A 498 -1.78 24.41 -24.16
C ARG A 498 -1.02 24.62 -22.84
N ILE A 499 0.12 23.96 -22.72
CA ILE A 499 1.04 24.20 -21.58
C ILE A 499 1.73 25.53 -21.81
N GLU A 500 1.53 26.50 -20.92
CA GLU A 500 2.09 27.85 -21.02
C GLU A 500 3.41 27.99 -20.27
N GLY A 501 3.58 27.26 -19.16
CA GLY A 501 4.79 27.31 -18.37
C GLY A 501 4.82 26.27 -17.27
N VAL A 502 6.02 26.03 -16.78
CA VAL A 502 6.33 25.10 -15.69
C VAL A 502 7.27 25.81 -14.71
N ASP A 503 6.93 25.79 -13.44
CA ASP A 503 7.81 26.22 -12.36
C ASP A 503 8.38 25.00 -11.62
N ARG A 504 9.65 24.70 -11.85
CA ARG A 504 10.35 23.57 -11.23
C ARG A 504 10.54 23.71 -9.72
N ALA A 505 10.52 24.93 -9.20
CA ALA A 505 10.73 25.15 -7.77
C ALA A 505 9.48 24.80 -6.95
N SER A 506 8.31 25.11 -7.46
CA SER A 506 7.03 24.85 -6.79
C SER A 506 6.30 23.60 -7.33
N GLY A 507 6.68 23.08 -8.50
CA GLY A 507 5.92 22.05 -9.21
C GLY A 507 4.68 22.61 -9.92
N ALA A 508 4.50 23.93 -9.98
CA ALA A 508 3.32 24.53 -10.59
C ALA A 508 3.39 24.49 -12.11
N ILE A 509 2.27 24.07 -12.72
CA ILE A 509 2.07 24.04 -14.16
C ILE A 509 1.01 25.04 -14.52
N THR A 510 1.31 25.95 -15.45
CA THR A 510 0.35 26.89 -16.02
C THR A 510 -0.10 26.41 -17.39
N ALA A 511 -1.40 26.44 -17.62
CA ALA A 511 -2.00 25.95 -18.85
C ALA A 511 -3.23 26.77 -19.24
N ALA A 512 -3.53 26.85 -20.52
CA ALA A 512 -4.72 27.52 -21.06
C ALA A 512 -5.53 26.59 -21.94
N GLY A 513 -6.85 26.76 -21.91
CA GLY A 513 -7.75 26.06 -22.81
C GLY A 513 -7.62 26.59 -24.24
N VAL A 514 -7.49 25.70 -25.21
CA VAL A 514 -7.49 26.04 -26.64
C VAL A 514 -8.94 26.02 -27.13
N ASP A 515 -9.37 27.15 -27.71
CA ASP A 515 -10.75 27.34 -28.23
C ASP A 515 -11.87 27.25 -27.14
N TRP A 516 -11.53 27.46 -25.87
CA TRP A 516 -12.53 27.55 -24.82
C TRP A 516 -13.25 28.89 -24.88
N SER A 517 -14.57 28.87 -25.00
CA SER A 517 -15.36 30.08 -24.90
C SER A 517 -15.22 30.64 -23.48
N HIS A 518 -14.63 31.82 -23.33
CA HIS A 518 -14.62 32.56 -22.06
C HIS A 518 -16.05 32.95 -21.74
N SER A 519 -16.77 32.15 -20.98
CA SER A 519 -18.00 32.60 -20.32
C SER A 519 -17.58 33.59 -19.24
N SER A 520 -17.50 34.85 -19.59
CA SER A 520 -17.48 35.94 -18.63
C SER A 520 -18.82 35.92 -17.88
N ARG A 521 -18.78 35.49 -16.63
CA ARG A 521 -19.82 35.76 -15.63
C ARG A 521 -19.37 36.86 -14.70
#